data_e44860c5c675a453baf4044e4b47a641
#
_entry.id   e44860c5c675a453baf4044e4b47a641
#
_cell.length_a   1.000
_cell.length_b   1.000
_cell.length_c   1.000
_cell.angle_alpha   90.00
_cell.angle_beta   90.00
_cell.angle_gamma   90.00
#
_symmetry.space_group_name_H-M   'P 1'
#
loop_
_entity.id
_entity.type
_entity.pdbx_description
1 polymer ?
#
loop_
_entity_poly.entity_id
_entity_poly.type
_entity_poly.pdbx_seq_one_letter_code
_entity_poly.pdbx_strand_id
1 'polypeptide(L)'
;MVIVYNGNNKFVCGIVLSIRGINYYAPISHFNKAQRTNFPIYDKGKIISTVRFCFMFQAILSVLSEKDFKEINTENPKYADLLKTEYAYCRLHEDEVRKRALAVYKIGCNPKHPYFKNCCDFKALESAYTSYPMVKNKAD
;
A
#
# COMPACT_ATOMS: atom_id res chain seq x y z
N MET A 1 10.66 -9.13 -2.69
CA MET A 1 11.13 -7.81 -3.13
C MET A 1 10.31 -6.71 -2.47
N VAL A 2 10.95 -5.65 -2.05
CA VAL A 2 10.30 -4.58 -1.30
C VAL A 2 10.20 -3.36 -2.21
N ILE A 3 9.03 -2.72 -2.25
CA ILE A 3 8.80 -1.53 -3.05
C ILE A 3 9.00 -0.30 -2.17
N VAL A 4 9.81 0.63 -2.63
CA VAL A 4 10.13 1.87 -1.92
C VAL A 4 9.61 3.06 -2.71
N TYR A 5 8.95 3.97 -2.01
CA TYR A 5 8.53 5.23 -2.59
C TYR A 5 9.70 6.20 -2.61
N ASN A 6 10.12 6.59 -3.81
CA ASN A 6 11.27 7.47 -3.98
C ASN A 6 11.07 8.82 -3.30
N GLY A 7 12.13 9.31 -2.67
CA GLY A 7 12.15 10.61 -2.00
C GLY A 7 11.87 10.56 -0.50
N ASN A 8 11.10 9.59 -0.03
CA ASN A 8 10.73 9.49 1.38
C ASN A 8 11.22 8.23 2.06
N ASN A 9 11.84 7.31 1.34
CA ASN A 9 12.28 5.99 1.84
C ASN A 9 11.17 5.22 2.57
N LYS A 10 9.91 5.46 2.20
CA LYS A 10 8.77 4.75 2.77
C LYS A 10 8.54 3.46 2.03
N PHE A 11 8.35 2.40 2.78
CA PHE A 11 8.03 1.10 2.22
C PHE A 11 6.52 0.95 2.07
N VAL A 12 6.11 0.26 1.03
CA VAL A 12 4.71 0.01 0.75
C VAL A 12 4.49 -1.49 0.59
N CYS A 13 3.32 -1.94 0.97
CA CYS A 13 2.83 -3.24 0.54
C CYS A 13 2.70 -3.19 -0.98
N GLY A 14 3.09 -4.26 -1.65
CA GLY A 14 3.04 -4.30 -3.11
C GLY A 14 1.66 -4.00 -3.66
N ILE A 15 1.38 -4.45 -4.87
CA ILE A 15 0.08 -4.22 -5.50
C ILE A 15 -1.01 -4.92 -4.68
N VAL A 16 -1.87 -4.13 -4.03
CA VAL A 16 -2.96 -4.65 -3.20
C VAL A 16 -4.28 -4.72 -3.94
N LEU A 17 -4.40 -3.98 -5.05
CA LEU A 17 -5.64 -3.89 -5.80
C LEU A 17 -5.32 -3.39 -7.20
N SER A 18 -6.02 -3.93 -8.21
CA SER A 18 -5.98 -3.41 -9.58
C SER A 18 -7.40 -3.08 -10.01
N ILE A 19 -7.63 -1.83 -10.42
CA ILE A 19 -8.92 -1.36 -10.92
C ILE A 19 -8.70 -0.78 -12.31
N ARG A 20 -9.33 -1.38 -13.30
CA ARG A 20 -9.24 -0.92 -14.69
C ARG A 20 -7.79 -0.74 -15.17
N GLY A 21 -6.93 -1.69 -14.78
CA GLY A 21 -5.51 -1.65 -15.15
C GLY A 21 -4.67 -0.70 -14.31
N ILE A 22 -5.25 0.01 -13.35
CA ILE A 22 -4.51 0.89 -12.44
C ILE A 22 -4.18 0.12 -11.17
N ASN A 23 -2.91 0.07 -10.82
CA ASN A 23 -2.45 -0.63 -9.63
C ASN A 23 -2.40 0.30 -8.43
N TYR A 24 -2.93 -0.16 -7.32
CA TYR A 24 -2.89 0.53 -6.04
C TYR A 24 -1.85 -0.09 -5.13
N TYR A 25 -1.12 0.76 -4.44
CA TYR A 25 -0.14 0.42 -3.42
C TYR A 25 -0.61 0.95 -2.08
N ALA A 26 -0.34 0.22 -1.00
CA ALA A 26 -0.76 0.63 0.33
C ALA A 26 0.45 0.82 1.23
N PRO A 27 0.53 1.93 1.98
CA PRO A 27 1.61 2.12 2.94
C PRO A 27 1.45 1.20 4.14
N ILE A 28 2.58 0.79 4.70
CA ILE A 28 2.64 0.07 5.96
C ILE A 28 3.11 1.06 7.03
N SER A 29 2.41 1.12 8.15
CA SER A 29 2.76 2.02 9.24
C SER A 29 2.80 1.28 10.56
N HIS A 30 3.48 1.88 11.54
CA HIS A 30 3.59 1.32 12.90
C HIS A 30 2.33 1.50 13.76
N PHE A 31 1.25 1.93 13.14
CA PHE A 31 -0.05 2.04 13.82
C PHE A 31 -0.48 0.67 14.32
N ASN A 32 -0.79 0.57 15.62
CA ASN A 32 -0.99 -0.71 16.28
C ASN A 32 -2.44 -1.01 16.67
N LYS A 33 -3.40 -0.34 16.04
CA LYS A 33 -4.82 -0.56 16.30
C LYS A 33 -5.51 -1.16 15.07
N ALA A 34 -6.35 -2.17 15.30
CA ALA A 34 -7.18 -2.71 14.25
C ALA A 34 -8.33 -1.75 13.94
N GLN A 35 -8.51 -1.42 12.68
CA GLN A 35 -9.60 -0.58 12.19
C GLN A 35 -10.20 -1.21 10.94
N ARG A 36 -11.40 -0.75 10.57
CA ARG A 36 -12.08 -1.25 9.38
C ARG A 36 -11.32 -0.96 8.09
N THR A 37 -10.54 0.10 8.09
CA THR A 37 -9.81 0.59 6.91
C THR A 37 -8.36 0.14 6.86
N ASN A 38 -7.91 -0.74 7.76
CA ASN A 38 -6.56 -1.25 7.74
C ASN A 38 -6.53 -2.77 7.90
N PHE A 39 -5.34 -3.34 7.68
CA PHE A 39 -5.09 -4.77 7.88
C PHE A 39 -3.92 -4.92 8.84
N PRO A 40 -4.19 -5.34 10.09
CA PRO A 40 -3.13 -5.51 11.07
C PRO A 40 -2.20 -6.66 10.71
N ILE A 41 -0.91 -6.45 10.94
CA ILE A 41 0.13 -7.45 10.78
C ILE A 41 0.52 -7.93 12.17
N TYR A 42 0.41 -9.22 12.41
CA TYR A 42 0.71 -9.82 13.71
C TYR A 42 2.04 -10.55 13.68
N ASP A 43 2.78 -10.44 14.76
CA ASP A 43 3.94 -11.25 15.05
C ASP A 43 3.91 -11.65 16.51
N LYS A 44 4.01 -12.94 16.78
CA LYS A 44 3.96 -13.50 18.16
C LYS A 44 2.73 -13.02 18.95
N GLY A 45 1.59 -12.93 18.27
CA GLY A 45 0.32 -12.55 18.90
C GLY A 45 0.12 -11.06 19.14
N LYS A 46 1.03 -10.22 18.66
CA LYS A 46 0.95 -8.76 18.82
C LYS A 46 0.89 -8.08 17.45
N ILE A 47 0.15 -6.97 17.38
CA ILE A 47 0.15 -6.13 16.17
C ILE A 47 1.46 -5.36 16.14
N ILE A 48 2.26 -5.60 15.09
CA ILE A 48 3.54 -4.91 14.90
C ILE A 48 3.43 -3.73 13.95
N SER A 49 2.46 -3.77 13.06
CA SER A 49 2.22 -2.72 12.07
C SER A 49 0.88 -2.97 11.38
N THR A 50 0.48 -2.09 10.47
CA THR A 50 -0.75 -2.26 9.70
C THR A 50 -0.56 -1.81 8.26
N VAL A 51 -1.25 -2.49 7.35
CA VAL A 51 -1.42 -2.02 5.98
C VAL A 51 -2.57 -1.02 5.97
N ARG A 52 -2.30 0.23 5.56
CA ARG A 52 -3.25 1.34 5.65
C ARG A 52 -3.95 1.56 4.32
N PHE A 53 -5.04 0.84 4.08
CA PHE A 53 -5.76 0.93 2.80
C PHE A 53 -6.45 2.28 2.60
N CYS A 54 -6.80 2.99 3.66
CA CYS A 54 -7.38 4.32 3.52
C CYS A 54 -6.42 5.31 2.87
N PHE A 55 -5.13 5.03 2.87
CA PHE A 55 -4.10 5.84 2.24
C PHE A 55 -3.47 5.18 1.01
N MET A 56 -4.09 4.12 0.48
CA MET A 56 -3.57 3.50 -0.74
C MET A 56 -3.63 4.46 -1.93
N PHE A 57 -2.72 4.29 -2.87
CA PHE A 57 -2.51 5.24 -3.93
C PHE A 57 -2.04 4.57 -5.21
N GLN A 58 -2.28 5.22 -6.33
CA GLN A 58 -1.66 4.87 -7.60
C GLN A 58 -0.30 5.57 -7.68
N ALA A 59 0.65 4.94 -8.34
CA ALA A 59 1.93 5.57 -8.59
C ALA A 59 2.47 5.11 -9.93
N ILE A 60 3.09 6.04 -10.64
CA ILE A 60 3.84 5.71 -11.85
C ILE A 60 5.14 5.01 -11.44
N LEU A 61 5.62 4.11 -12.27
CA LEU A 61 6.80 3.31 -11.97
C LEU A 61 8.05 4.14 -11.67
N SER A 62 8.13 5.36 -12.22
CA SER A 62 9.27 6.23 -12.00
C SER A 62 9.41 6.76 -10.57
N VAL A 63 8.34 6.74 -9.77
CA VAL A 63 8.41 7.17 -8.36
C VAL A 63 8.52 6.00 -7.39
N LEU A 64 8.53 4.78 -7.91
CA LEU A 64 8.69 3.56 -7.12
C LEU A 64 10.00 2.90 -7.49
N SER A 65 10.64 2.28 -6.52
CA SER A 65 11.79 1.42 -6.75
C SER A 65 11.65 0.15 -5.92
N GLU A 66 12.24 -0.92 -6.43
CA GLU A 66 12.29 -2.17 -5.71
C GLU A 66 13.67 -2.31 -5.07
N LYS A 67 13.67 -2.71 -3.80
CA LYS A 67 14.89 -3.07 -3.10
C LYS A 67 14.78 -4.52 -2.66
N ASP A 68 15.88 -5.27 -2.77
CA ASP A 68 15.90 -6.60 -2.20
C ASP A 68 16.25 -6.54 -0.70
N PHE A 69 15.98 -7.65 -0.01
CA PHE A 69 16.23 -7.72 1.42
C PHE A 69 17.72 -7.65 1.77
N LYS A 70 18.60 -8.04 0.85
CA LYS A 70 20.05 -7.96 1.08
C LYS A 70 20.52 -6.52 1.16
N GLU A 71 20.04 -5.66 0.27
CA GLU A 71 20.36 -4.24 0.27
C GLU A 71 19.91 -3.60 1.58
N ILE A 72 18.66 -3.88 2.00
CA ILE A 72 18.10 -3.32 3.22
C ILE A 72 18.85 -3.84 4.45
N ASN A 73 19.22 -5.13 4.44
CA ASN A 73 19.97 -5.72 5.55
C ASN A 73 21.35 -5.08 5.72
N THR A 74 22.00 -4.69 4.62
CA THR A 74 23.28 -3.98 4.66
C THR A 74 23.13 -2.60 5.29
N GLU A 75 22.05 -1.88 4.94
CA GLU A 75 21.80 -0.53 5.44
C GLU A 75 21.29 -0.54 6.89
N ASN A 76 20.34 -1.42 7.21
CA ASN A 76 19.68 -1.48 8.51
C ASN A 76 19.16 -2.90 8.78
N PRO A 77 19.94 -3.78 9.45
CA PRO A 77 19.56 -5.17 9.68
C PRO A 77 18.26 -5.36 10.46
N LYS A 78 18.01 -4.53 11.48
CA LYS A 78 16.79 -4.63 12.29
C LYS A 78 15.54 -4.31 11.46
N TYR A 79 15.65 -3.31 10.60
CA TYR A 79 14.56 -2.91 9.74
C TYR A 79 14.31 -3.96 8.66
N ALA A 80 15.37 -4.58 8.15
CA ALA A 80 15.24 -5.67 7.18
C ALA A 80 14.48 -6.86 7.78
N ASP A 81 14.74 -7.21 9.03
CA ASP A 81 14.02 -8.29 9.71
C ASP A 81 12.53 -7.97 9.88
N LEU A 82 12.23 -6.72 10.26
CA LEU A 82 10.84 -6.26 10.37
C LEU A 82 10.13 -6.37 9.03
N LEU A 83 10.75 -5.88 7.95
CA LEU A 83 10.16 -5.92 6.61
C LEU A 83 9.95 -7.34 6.11
N LYS A 84 10.88 -8.27 6.40
CA LYS A 84 10.70 -9.68 6.05
C LYS A 84 9.49 -10.27 6.75
N THR A 85 9.31 -9.97 8.03
CA THR A 85 8.16 -10.45 8.80
C THR A 85 6.86 -9.89 8.23
N GLU A 86 6.83 -8.60 7.95
CA GLU A 86 5.65 -7.94 7.36
C GLU A 86 5.32 -8.49 5.97
N TYR A 87 6.33 -8.66 5.13
CA TYR A 87 6.18 -9.22 3.80
C TYR A 87 5.64 -10.64 3.83
N ALA A 88 6.22 -11.49 4.67
CA ALA A 88 5.78 -12.87 4.80
C ALA A 88 4.33 -12.97 5.26
N TYR A 89 3.93 -12.11 6.22
CA TYR A 89 2.56 -12.07 6.72
C TYR A 89 1.58 -11.65 5.62
N CYS A 90 1.89 -10.57 4.91
CA CYS A 90 1.03 -10.10 3.82
C CYS A 90 0.90 -11.12 2.70
N ARG A 91 1.99 -11.81 2.39
CA ARG A 91 1.99 -12.83 1.35
C ARG A 91 1.15 -14.05 1.75
N LEU A 92 1.23 -14.46 3.00
CA LEU A 92 0.42 -15.55 3.53
C LEU A 92 -1.07 -15.19 3.51
N HIS A 93 -1.42 -13.93 3.72
CA HIS A 93 -2.79 -13.44 3.77
C HIS A 93 -3.18 -12.63 2.52
N GLU A 94 -2.58 -12.93 1.39
CA GLU A 94 -2.76 -12.16 0.15
C GLU A 94 -4.22 -11.98 -0.24
N ASP A 95 -5.02 -13.03 -0.16
CA ASP A 95 -6.44 -12.96 -0.52
C ASP A 95 -7.23 -12.03 0.41
N GLU A 96 -6.95 -12.11 1.70
CA GLU A 96 -7.59 -11.24 2.69
C GLU A 96 -7.18 -9.77 2.49
N VAL A 97 -5.91 -9.53 2.19
CA VAL A 97 -5.40 -8.19 1.89
C VAL A 97 -6.13 -7.59 0.71
N ARG A 98 -6.27 -8.36 -0.38
CA ARG A 98 -6.97 -7.90 -1.58
C ARG A 98 -8.46 -7.64 -1.34
N LYS A 99 -9.12 -8.52 -0.62
CA LYS A 99 -10.54 -8.33 -0.26
C LYS A 99 -10.73 -7.07 0.57
N ARG A 100 -9.87 -6.85 1.54
CA ARG A 100 -9.94 -5.67 2.40
C ARG A 100 -9.66 -4.40 1.59
N ALA A 101 -8.66 -4.44 0.71
CA ALA A 101 -8.34 -3.31 -0.16
C ALA A 101 -9.54 -2.91 -1.02
N LEU A 102 -10.22 -3.89 -1.62
CA LEU A 102 -11.40 -3.62 -2.43
C LEU A 102 -12.54 -3.03 -1.60
N ALA A 103 -12.75 -3.55 -0.39
CA ALA A 103 -13.78 -3.02 0.51
C ALA A 103 -13.50 -1.56 0.87
N VAL A 104 -12.26 -1.23 1.18
CA VAL A 104 -11.85 0.15 1.51
C VAL A 104 -11.94 1.06 0.28
N TYR A 105 -11.58 0.56 -0.90
CA TYR A 105 -11.75 1.30 -2.15
C TYR A 105 -13.22 1.72 -2.34
N LYS A 106 -14.15 0.81 -2.11
CA LYS A 106 -15.59 1.11 -2.23
C LYS A 106 -16.03 2.16 -1.23
N ILE A 107 -15.50 2.12 -0.01
CA ILE A 107 -15.76 3.15 1.01
C ILE A 107 -15.26 4.51 0.52
N GLY A 108 -14.04 4.57 0.02
CA GLY A 108 -13.43 5.82 -0.45
C GLY A 108 -14.01 6.36 -1.75
N CYS A 109 -14.85 5.58 -2.45
CA CYS A 109 -15.58 6.01 -3.63
C CYS A 109 -17.03 6.37 -3.34
N ASN A 110 -17.50 6.23 -2.08
CA ASN A 110 -18.88 6.48 -1.68
C ASN A 110 -18.96 7.63 -0.67
N PRO A 111 -19.27 8.87 -1.13
CA PRO A 111 -19.35 10.03 -0.24
C PRO A 111 -20.38 9.90 0.89
N LYS A 112 -21.34 9.00 0.75
CA LYS A 112 -22.36 8.77 1.77
C LYS A 112 -21.94 7.81 2.87
N HIS A 113 -20.79 7.13 2.70
CA HIS A 113 -20.33 6.16 3.69
C HIS A 113 -19.74 6.88 4.90
N PRO A 114 -20.03 6.40 6.14
CA PRO A 114 -19.50 7.06 7.36
C PRO A 114 -18.00 7.21 7.43
N TYR A 115 -17.25 6.28 6.80
CA TYR A 115 -15.78 6.31 6.81
C TYR A 115 -15.18 6.96 5.56
N PHE A 116 -15.99 7.51 4.67
CA PHE A 116 -15.49 8.15 3.45
C PHE A 116 -14.42 9.21 3.74
N LYS A 117 -14.66 10.05 4.73
CA LYS A 117 -13.73 11.13 5.11
C LYS A 117 -12.39 10.64 5.66
N ASN A 118 -12.31 9.38 6.07
CA ASN A 118 -11.09 8.79 6.61
C ASN A 118 -10.20 8.21 5.50
N CYS A 119 -10.70 8.14 4.28
CA CYS A 119 -9.99 7.58 3.13
C CYS A 119 -9.53 8.69 2.20
N CYS A 120 -8.50 8.42 1.40
CA CYS A 120 -8.17 9.27 0.27
C CYS A 120 -9.34 9.29 -0.71
N ASP A 121 -9.47 10.37 -1.46
CA ASP A 121 -10.44 10.45 -2.54
C ASP A 121 -9.89 9.67 -3.75
N PHE A 122 -10.22 8.39 -3.83
CA PHE A 122 -9.67 7.52 -4.86
C PHE A 122 -10.07 7.93 -6.27
N LYS A 123 -11.25 8.51 -6.43
CA LYS A 123 -11.69 8.99 -7.74
C LYS A 123 -10.89 10.19 -8.21
N ALA A 124 -10.59 11.12 -7.29
CA ALA A 124 -9.72 12.26 -7.60
C ALA A 124 -8.30 11.79 -7.92
N LEU A 125 -7.78 10.82 -7.18
CA LEU A 125 -6.48 10.23 -7.44
C LEU A 125 -6.42 9.53 -8.80
N GLU A 126 -7.47 8.82 -9.20
CA GLU A 126 -7.56 8.19 -10.51
C GLU A 126 -7.52 9.24 -11.63
N SER A 127 -8.26 10.33 -11.48
CA SER A 127 -8.24 11.43 -12.46
C SER A 127 -6.86 12.06 -12.57
N ALA A 128 -6.21 12.33 -11.44
CA ALA A 128 -4.86 12.88 -11.42
C ALA A 128 -3.86 11.93 -12.07
N TYR A 129 -3.96 10.63 -11.79
CA TYR A 129 -3.08 9.61 -12.37
C TYR A 129 -3.21 9.56 -13.89
N THR A 130 -4.44 9.53 -14.41
CA THR A 130 -4.68 9.43 -15.85
C THR A 130 -4.29 10.71 -16.60
N SER A 131 -4.28 11.85 -15.91
CA SER A 131 -3.90 13.14 -16.48
C SER A 131 -2.40 13.40 -16.41
N TYR A 132 -1.64 12.57 -15.72
CA TYR A 132 -0.20 12.78 -15.54
C TYR A 132 0.55 12.55 -16.86
N PRO A 133 1.39 13.51 -17.31
CA PRO A 133 2.02 13.44 -18.64
C PRO A 133 2.82 12.17 -18.89
N MET A 134 3.51 11.63 -17.90
CA MET A 134 4.33 10.42 -18.06
C MET A 134 3.47 9.18 -18.32
N VAL A 135 2.26 9.12 -17.81
CA VAL A 135 1.33 8.03 -18.10
C VAL A 135 0.87 8.11 -19.55
N LYS A 136 0.55 9.30 -20.03
CA LYS A 136 0.17 9.53 -21.42
C LYS A 136 1.29 9.14 -22.39
N ASN A 137 2.53 9.49 -22.06
CA ASN A 137 3.68 9.15 -22.89
C ASN A 137 3.93 7.63 -22.97
N LYS A 138 3.57 6.90 -21.96
CA LYS A 138 3.71 5.44 -21.96
C LYS A 138 2.61 4.73 -22.74
N ALA A 139 1.49 5.38 -22.93
CA ALA A 139 0.38 4.84 -23.70
C ALA A 139 0.64 4.93 -25.22
N ASP A 140 1.56 5.77 -25.60
CA ASP A 140 2.00 5.91 -26.99
C ASP A 140 3.01 4.82 -27.35
#